data_1beca046359832c3d938e847402ee062
#
_entry.id   1beca046359832c3d938e847402ee062
#
_cell.length_a   1.000
_cell.length_b   1.000
_cell.length_c   1.000
_cell.angle_alpha   90.00
_cell.angle_beta   90.00
_cell.angle_gamma   90.00
#
_symmetry.space_group_name_H-M   'P 1'
#
loop_
_entity.id
_entity.type
_entity.pdbx_description
1 polymer ?
#
loop_
_entity_poly.entity_id
_entity_poly.type
_entity_poly.pdbx_seq_one_letter_code
_entity_poly.pdbx_strand_id
1 'polypeptide(L)'
;MVAPPDNDVLWARTLTYAYRGSPALVGVSLGAREGEILTVHGPRGAGKTTLLKCLSGQLAPDHGEVWFNSRPVHTLSAARRERLRRERFAWIGSEPALVPELTVWENVALPLMLRRAGRRVAKHTAREWLDRLDIGDLWRARPAALPQSQRQRVAVARALAGAPAVLFADEPTAPLHRADRGQVLRTLTAAARSHGITVLLATHDEEAAEFADSAVTLVDGRRVGAIPAPDAEGRGACSVSA
;
A
#
# COMPACT_ATOMS: atom_id res chain seq x y z
N MET A 1 -3.21 16.94 23.06
CA MET A 1 -3.07 15.99 21.94
C MET A 1 -4.08 14.88 22.18
N VAL A 2 -5.00 14.64 21.25
CA VAL A 2 -5.93 13.51 21.35
C VAL A 2 -5.17 12.31 20.77
N ALA A 3 -5.02 11.25 21.56
CA ALA A 3 -4.38 10.01 21.11
C ALA A 3 -5.17 9.40 19.92
N PRO A 4 -4.50 8.71 18.99
CA PRO A 4 -5.19 7.96 17.94
C PRO A 4 -6.15 6.94 18.59
N PRO A 5 -7.24 6.54 17.87
CA PRO A 5 -8.11 5.46 18.31
C PRO A 5 -7.29 4.19 18.59
N ASP A 6 -7.66 3.43 19.62
CA ASP A 6 -6.87 2.31 20.15
C ASP A 6 -6.56 1.18 19.14
N ASN A 7 -7.28 1.12 18.02
CA ASN A 7 -7.13 0.07 17.00
C ASN A 7 -6.50 0.53 15.68
N ASP A 8 -6.16 1.82 15.53
CA ASP A 8 -5.59 2.33 14.28
C ASP A 8 -4.07 2.16 14.27
N VAL A 9 -3.57 1.33 13.34
CA VAL A 9 -2.13 1.16 13.12
C VAL A 9 -1.52 2.39 12.43
N LEU A 10 -2.30 3.03 11.55
CA LEU A 10 -1.94 4.26 10.85
C LEU A 10 -3.07 5.27 10.96
N TRP A 11 -2.76 6.47 11.40
CA TRP A 11 -3.75 7.51 11.61
C TRP A 11 -3.23 8.88 11.17
N ALA A 12 -4.11 9.66 10.57
CA ALA A 12 -3.83 11.01 10.12
C ALA A 12 -4.95 11.97 10.52
N ARG A 13 -4.56 13.16 10.97
CA ARG A 13 -5.47 14.22 11.39
C ARG A 13 -5.17 15.52 10.67
N THR A 14 -6.19 16.08 10.01
CA THR A 14 -6.20 17.40 9.37
C THR A 14 -4.96 17.68 8.49
N LEU A 15 -4.54 16.67 7.70
CA LEU A 15 -3.37 16.81 6.83
C LEU A 15 -3.58 17.89 5.78
N THR A 16 -2.66 18.82 5.72
CA THR A 16 -2.57 19.84 4.68
C THR A 16 -1.19 19.78 4.05
N TYR A 17 -1.15 19.84 2.73
CA TYR A 17 0.10 19.86 1.97
C TYR A 17 -0.08 20.63 0.66
N ALA A 18 0.90 21.48 0.31
CA ALA A 18 0.92 22.23 -0.95
C ALA A 18 2.24 22.06 -1.69
N TYR A 19 2.16 21.87 -3.02
CA TYR A 19 3.33 21.91 -3.90
C TYR A 19 3.54 23.32 -4.41
N ARG A 20 4.61 23.99 -3.99
CA ARG A 20 4.94 25.37 -4.43
C ARG A 20 3.73 26.32 -4.36
N GLY A 21 2.96 26.22 -3.29
CA GLY A 21 1.78 27.04 -3.05
C GLY A 21 0.47 26.51 -3.68
N SER A 22 0.51 25.47 -4.50
CA SER A 22 -0.70 24.82 -5.01
C SER A 22 -1.17 23.73 -4.01
N PRO A 23 -2.38 23.88 -3.42
CA PRO A 23 -2.90 22.90 -2.46
C PRO A 23 -3.09 21.52 -3.09
N ALA A 24 -2.56 20.49 -2.44
CA ALA A 24 -2.74 19.09 -2.84
C ALA A 24 -3.52 18.27 -1.82
N LEU A 25 -3.47 18.68 -0.54
CA LEU A 25 -4.29 18.14 0.54
C LEU A 25 -4.80 19.29 1.40
N VAL A 26 -6.06 19.24 1.82
CA VAL A 26 -6.71 20.28 2.62
C VAL A 26 -7.52 19.65 3.74
N GLY A 27 -6.90 19.53 4.93
CA GLY A 27 -7.57 19.08 6.15
C GLY A 27 -8.01 17.61 6.13
N VAL A 28 -7.27 16.72 5.44
CA VAL A 28 -7.63 15.31 5.31
C VAL A 28 -7.37 14.55 6.60
N SER A 29 -8.37 13.79 7.07
CA SER A 29 -8.24 12.90 8.24
C SER A 29 -8.72 11.51 7.85
N LEU A 30 -7.97 10.48 8.28
CA LEU A 30 -8.34 9.07 8.11
C LEU A 30 -7.58 8.20 9.11
N GLY A 31 -8.11 7.00 9.36
CA GLY A 31 -7.44 5.94 10.10
C GLY A 31 -7.48 4.64 9.32
N ALA A 32 -6.50 3.78 9.53
CA ALA A 32 -6.46 2.41 9.03
C ALA A 32 -6.12 1.47 10.18
N ARG A 33 -6.95 0.44 10.36
CA ARG A 33 -6.79 -0.57 11.40
C ARG A 33 -5.72 -1.59 11.01
N GLU A 34 -5.24 -2.34 11.97
CA GLU A 34 -4.29 -3.41 11.71
C GLU A 34 -4.92 -4.49 10.81
N GLY A 35 -4.22 -4.84 9.74
CA GLY A 35 -4.68 -5.83 8.75
C GLY A 35 -5.79 -5.34 7.81
N GLU A 36 -6.27 -4.11 7.95
CA GLU A 36 -7.29 -3.53 7.10
C GLU A 36 -6.77 -3.21 5.70
N ILE A 37 -7.61 -3.41 4.69
CA ILE A 37 -7.40 -2.92 3.33
C ILE A 37 -8.28 -1.69 3.13
N LEU A 38 -7.67 -0.51 3.20
CA LEU A 38 -8.32 0.77 3.00
C LEU A 38 -8.06 1.27 1.57
N THR A 39 -9.13 1.50 0.81
CA THR A 39 -9.03 2.13 -0.52
C THR A 39 -9.17 3.65 -0.41
N VAL A 40 -8.25 4.36 -1.05
CA VAL A 40 -8.33 5.80 -1.29
C VAL A 40 -8.72 6.01 -2.74
N HIS A 41 -9.99 6.30 -2.96
CA HIS A 41 -10.58 6.50 -4.28
C HIS A 41 -10.65 7.98 -4.66
N GLY A 42 -10.71 8.28 -5.96
CA GLY A 42 -10.90 9.63 -6.47
C GLY A 42 -10.29 9.84 -7.85
N PRO A 43 -10.66 10.93 -8.53
CA PRO A 43 -10.16 11.24 -9.87
C PRO A 43 -8.63 11.45 -9.88
N ARG A 44 -8.05 11.48 -11.07
CA ARG A 44 -6.65 11.87 -11.24
C ARG A 44 -6.46 13.30 -10.73
N GLY A 45 -5.37 13.56 -10.02
CA GLY A 45 -5.11 14.87 -9.41
C GLY A 45 -5.79 15.10 -8.06
N ALA A 46 -6.66 14.22 -7.57
CA ALA A 46 -7.38 14.38 -6.30
C ALA A 46 -6.49 14.40 -5.03
N GLY A 47 -5.17 14.18 -5.15
CA GLY A 47 -4.25 14.19 -4.01
C GLY A 47 -3.94 12.81 -3.43
N LYS A 48 -4.42 11.71 -4.02
CA LYS A 48 -4.22 10.33 -3.51
C LYS A 48 -2.74 9.99 -3.27
N THR A 49 -1.90 10.16 -4.28
CA THR A 49 -0.45 9.93 -4.18
C THR A 49 0.18 10.81 -3.10
N THR A 50 -0.23 12.08 -2.99
CA THR A 50 0.28 13.00 -1.97
C THR A 50 -0.12 12.54 -0.58
N LEU A 51 -1.35 12.07 -0.40
CA LEU A 51 -1.82 11.51 0.86
C LEU A 51 -0.97 10.30 1.27
N LEU A 52 -0.80 9.32 0.37
CA LEU A 52 0.03 8.14 0.66
C LEU A 52 1.48 8.52 0.97
N LYS A 53 2.05 9.52 0.29
CA LYS A 53 3.41 10.02 0.58
C LYS A 53 3.52 10.70 1.93
N CYS A 54 2.51 11.44 2.36
CA CYS A 54 2.47 12.03 3.71
C CYS A 54 2.36 10.94 4.77
N LEU A 55 1.45 9.97 4.59
CA LEU A 55 1.25 8.85 5.51
C LEU A 55 2.49 7.97 5.65
N SER A 56 3.19 7.71 4.56
CA SER A 56 4.43 6.93 4.58
C SER A 56 5.66 7.71 5.08
N GLY A 57 5.50 9.01 5.36
CA GLY A 57 6.60 9.88 5.77
C GLY A 57 7.62 10.17 4.64
N GLN A 58 7.24 9.98 3.37
CA GLN A 58 8.04 10.45 2.23
C GLN A 58 7.96 11.97 2.12
N LEU A 59 6.78 12.55 2.37
CA LEU A 59 6.56 13.98 2.49
C LEU A 59 6.24 14.31 3.95
N ALA A 60 6.75 15.44 4.43
CA ALA A 60 6.29 16.02 5.68
C ALA A 60 5.08 16.90 5.38
N PRO A 61 3.92 16.74 6.04
CA PRO A 61 2.79 17.62 5.84
C PRO A 61 3.13 19.04 6.32
N ASP A 62 2.55 20.05 5.68
CA ASP A 62 2.69 21.45 6.11
C ASP A 62 1.96 21.67 7.44
N HIS A 63 0.77 21.03 7.60
CA HIS A 63 -0.01 21.04 8.84
C HIS A 63 -0.67 19.67 9.03
N GLY A 64 -1.01 19.38 10.29
CA GLY A 64 -1.65 18.13 10.68
C GLY A 64 -0.66 17.10 11.19
N GLU A 65 -1.17 15.93 11.50
CA GLU A 65 -0.45 14.89 12.21
C GLU A 65 -0.55 13.54 11.50
N VAL A 66 0.53 12.77 11.52
CA VAL A 66 0.56 11.36 11.07
C VAL A 66 1.13 10.52 12.20
N TRP A 67 0.46 9.42 12.51
CA TRP A 67 0.84 8.51 13.57
C TRP A 67 0.92 7.07 13.04
N PHE A 68 1.91 6.32 13.49
CA PHE A 68 2.06 4.89 13.22
C PHE A 68 2.33 4.15 14.54
N ASN A 69 1.49 3.19 14.89
CA ASN A 69 1.53 2.47 16.16
C ASN A 69 1.70 3.44 17.36
N SER A 70 0.82 4.43 17.44
CA SER A 70 0.81 5.48 18.48
C SER A 70 2.11 6.31 18.58
N ARG A 71 2.95 6.30 17.54
CA ARG A 71 4.17 7.12 17.45
C ARG A 71 4.02 8.17 16.36
N PRO A 72 4.34 9.44 16.65
CA PRO A 72 4.22 10.52 15.68
C PRO A 72 5.27 10.38 14.57
N VAL A 73 4.82 10.25 13.31
CA VAL A 73 5.68 10.18 12.13
C VAL A 73 6.08 11.56 11.64
N HIS A 74 5.17 12.53 11.73
CA HIS A 74 5.35 13.91 11.27
C HIS A 74 6.48 14.65 11.98
N THR A 75 6.78 14.28 13.23
CA THR A 75 7.86 14.89 14.02
C THR A 75 9.23 14.21 13.85
N LEU A 76 9.28 13.07 13.13
CA LEU A 76 10.52 12.35 12.93
C LEU A 76 11.47 13.10 11.99
N SER A 77 12.78 13.03 12.27
CA SER A 77 13.80 13.48 11.32
C SER A 77 13.75 12.66 10.02
N ALA A 78 14.29 13.22 8.93
CA ALA A 78 14.33 12.55 7.63
C ALA A 78 14.96 11.14 7.72
N ALA A 79 16.07 11.00 8.44
CA ALA A 79 16.74 9.71 8.64
C ALA A 79 15.88 8.70 9.40
N ARG A 80 15.12 9.14 10.42
CA ARG A 80 14.20 8.26 11.16
C ARG A 80 13.00 7.86 10.32
N ARG A 81 12.44 8.76 9.48
CA ARG A 81 11.38 8.42 8.53
C ARG A 81 11.86 7.42 7.48
N GLU A 82 13.09 7.59 6.97
CA GLU A 82 13.69 6.63 6.04
C GLU A 82 13.86 5.24 6.66
N ARG A 83 14.36 5.18 7.91
CA ARG A 83 14.48 3.93 8.65
C ARG A 83 13.12 3.26 8.85
N LEU A 84 12.08 4.02 9.22
CA LEU A 84 10.72 3.51 9.38
C LEU A 84 10.20 2.90 8.07
N ARG A 85 10.37 3.59 6.93
CA ARG A 85 10.00 3.08 5.61
C ARG A 85 10.70 1.77 5.29
N ARG A 86 12.01 1.71 5.50
CA ARG A 86 12.80 0.52 5.22
C ARG A 86 12.41 -0.69 6.09
N GLU A 87 12.07 -0.44 7.35
CA GLU A 87 11.84 -1.51 8.33
C GLU A 87 10.37 -1.96 8.39
N ARG A 88 9.42 -1.05 8.17
CA ARG A 88 8.00 -1.31 8.48
C ARG A 88 7.07 -1.09 7.30
N PHE A 89 7.48 -0.34 6.29
CA PHE A 89 6.62 0.03 5.18
C PHE A 89 7.10 -0.57 3.87
N ALA A 90 6.16 -0.78 2.93
CA ALA A 90 6.47 -1.06 1.54
C ALA A 90 5.69 -0.11 0.63
N TRP A 91 6.18 0.08 -0.58
CA TRP A 91 5.58 0.94 -1.59
C TRP A 91 5.50 0.22 -2.93
N ILE A 92 4.30 0.26 -3.54
CA ILE A 92 4.06 -0.12 -4.93
C ILE A 92 3.55 1.14 -5.62
N GLY A 93 4.23 1.59 -6.67
CA GLY A 93 3.79 2.71 -7.49
C GLY A 93 3.17 2.24 -8.80
N SER A 94 2.61 3.19 -9.55
CA SER A 94 2.13 2.97 -10.92
C SER A 94 3.27 2.59 -11.89
N GLU A 95 4.49 2.98 -11.56
CA GLU A 95 5.69 2.55 -12.25
C GLU A 95 6.49 1.57 -11.38
N PRO A 96 6.85 0.39 -11.91
CA PRO A 96 7.64 -0.59 -11.19
C PRO A 96 9.10 -0.12 -11.09
N ALA A 97 9.44 0.67 -10.08
CA ALA A 97 10.80 1.17 -9.85
C ALA A 97 11.76 0.02 -9.47
N LEU A 98 12.09 -0.84 -10.44
CA LEU A 98 13.04 -1.94 -10.27
C LEU A 98 14.47 -1.45 -10.51
N VAL A 99 15.41 -2.06 -9.80
CA VAL A 99 16.85 -1.82 -9.99
C VAL A 99 17.29 -2.57 -11.26
N PRO A 100 17.70 -1.88 -12.33
CA PRO A 100 17.92 -2.51 -13.65
C PRO A 100 19.12 -3.47 -13.67
N GLU A 101 20.11 -3.27 -12.80
CA GLU A 101 21.31 -4.10 -12.68
C GLU A 101 21.06 -5.42 -11.97
N LEU A 102 19.98 -5.50 -11.17
CA LEU A 102 19.60 -6.70 -10.43
C LEU A 102 18.70 -7.59 -11.27
N THR A 103 18.84 -8.89 -11.08
CA THR A 103 17.88 -9.87 -11.58
C THR A 103 16.51 -9.73 -10.90
N VAL A 104 15.50 -10.38 -11.43
CA VAL A 104 14.13 -10.39 -10.90
C VAL A 104 14.13 -10.85 -9.43
N TRP A 105 14.78 -11.99 -9.12
CA TRP A 105 14.80 -12.48 -7.74
C TRP A 105 15.58 -11.56 -6.80
N GLU A 106 16.63 -10.92 -7.27
CA GLU A 106 17.41 -9.96 -6.46
C GLU A 106 16.61 -8.70 -6.17
N ASN A 107 15.83 -8.21 -7.14
CA ASN A 107 14.89 -7.13 -6.91
C ASN A 107 13.87 -7.48 -5.82
N VAL A 108 13.29 -8.69 -5.88
CA VAL A 108 12.31 -9.15 -4.87
C VAL A 108 12.96 -9.37 -3.51
N ALA A 109 14.19 -9.90 -3.49
CA ALA A 109 14.95 -10.15 -2.26
C ALA A 109 15.49 -8.88 -1.59
N LEU A 110 15.57 -7.76 -2.33
CA LEU A 110 16.23 -6.53 -1.88
C LEU A 110 15.80 -6.04 -0.49
N PRO A 111 14.51 -5.94 -0.13
CA PRO A 111 14.11 -5.50 1.20
C PRO A 111 14.59 -6.43 2.32
N LEU A 112 14.65 -7.73 2.08
CA LEU A 112 15.18 -8.71 3.03
C LEU A 112 16.69 -8.56 3.20
N MET A 113 17.41 -8.37 2.11
CA MET A 113 18.86 -8.17 2.12
C MET A 113 19.24 -6.86 2.83
N LEU A 114 18.49 -5.78 2.63
CA LEU A 114 18.66 -4.52 3.34
C LEU A 114 18.41 -4.64 4.86
N ARG A 115 17.58 -5.60 5.27
CA ARG A 115 17.37 -5.96 6.69
C ARG A 115 18.33 -7.04 7.18
N ARG A 116 19.41 -7.33 6.43
CA ARG A 116 20.46 -8.31 6.75
C ARG A 116 19.96 -9.76 6.87
N ALA A 117 18.88 -10.12 6.20
CA ALA A 117 18.50 -11.53 6.06
C ALA A 117 19.55 -12.29 5.27
N GLY A 118 19.79 -13.55 5.64
CA GLY A 118 20.73 -14.40 4.92
C GLY A 118 20.32 -14.60 3.46
N ARG A 119 21.29 -14.60 2.54
CA ARG A 119 21.06 -14.70 1.08
C ARG A 119 20.20 -15.92 0.69
N ARG A 120 20.36 -17.05 1.38
CA ARG A 120 19.60 -18.28 1.11
C ARG A 120 18.11 -18.08 1.43
N VAL A 121 17.79 -17.48 2.57
CA VAL A 121 16.43 -17.14 2.99
C VAL A 121 15.81 -16.13 2.04
N ALA A 122 16.51 -15.03 1.77
CA ALA A 122 16.02 -13.98 0.87
C ALA A 122 15.72 -14.52 -0.54
N LYS A 123 16.58 -15.41 -1.07
CA LYS A 123 16.35 -16.05 -2.37
C LYS A 123 15.15 -16.99 -2.36
N HIS A 124 14.99 -17.77 -1.29
CA HIS A 124 13.85 -18.70 -1.16
C HIS A 124 12.54 -17.92 -1.13
N THR A 125 12.41 -16.95 -0.23
CA THR A 125 11.23 -16.08 -0.13
C THR A 125 10.94 -15.34 -1.44
N ALA A 126 11.97 -14.84 -2.12
CA ALA A 126 11.79 -14.17 -3.41
C ALA A 126 11.18 -15.12 -4.45
N ARG A 127 11.64 -16.37 -4.52
CA ARG A 127 11.09 -17.36 -5.46
C ARG A 127 9.65 -17.70 -5.15
N GLU A 128 9.30 -17.92 -3.88
CA GLU A 128 7.92 -18.18 -3.48
C GLU A 128 6.96 -17.06 -3.91
N TRP A 129 7.36 -15.79 -3.75
CA TRP A 129 6.52 -14.68 -4.20
C TRP A 129 6.43 -14.55 -5.71
N LEU A 130 7.50 -14.87 -6.44
CA LEU A 130 7.49 -14.90 -7.90
C LEU A 130 6.56 -16.00 -8.43
N ASP A 131 6.61 -17.18 -7.83
CA ASP A 131 5.73 -18.31 -8.18
C ASP A 131 4.25 -17.97 -7.92
N ARG A 132 3.92 -17.34 -6.77
CA ARG A 132 2.55 -16.89 -6.44
C ARG A 132 2.01 -15.82 -7.39
N LEU A 133 2.87 -15.10 -8.08
CA LEU A 133 2.50 -14.05 -9.05
C LEU A 133 2.65 -14.49 -10.51
N ASP A 134 2.80 -15.80 -10.75
CA ASP A 134 2.91 -16.41 -12.10
C ASP A 134 4.07 -15.87 -12.94
N ILE A 135 5.19 -15.56 -12.31
CA ILE A 135 6.43 -15.09 -12.92
C ILE A 135 7.68 -15.82 -12.40
N GLY A 136 7.49 -17.02 -11.83
CA GLY A 136 8.59 -17.82 -11.24
C GLY A 136 9.68 -18.18 -12.25
N ASP A 137 9.32 -18.49 -13.49
CA ASP A 137 10.28 -18.85 -14.56
C ASP A 137 11.24 -17.70 -14.92
N LEU A 138 10.85 -16.46 -14.63
CA LEU A 138 11.60 -15.25 -14.96
C LEU A 138 12.62 -14.84 -13.89
N TRP A 139 12.81 -15.62 -12.86
CA TRP A 139 13.60 -15.25 -11.68
C TRP A 139 15.04 -14.81 -11.97
N ARG A 140 15.66 -15.32 -13.07
CA ARG A 140 17.02 -14.95 -13.50
C ARG A 140 17.03 -13.79 -14.51
N ALA A 141 15.91 -13.44 -15.08
CA ALA A 141 15.82 -12.35 -16.04
C ALA A 141 16.16 -11.01 -15.40
N ARG A 142 16.49 -10.02 -16.20
CA ARG A 142 16.66 -8.62 -15.79
C ARG A 142 15.43 -7.81 -16.15
N PRO A 143 15.13 -6.71 -15.43
CA PRO A 143 13.96 -5.88 -15.70
C PRO A 143 13.84 -5.40 -17.14
N ALA A 144 14.96 -5.14 -17.81
CA ALA A 144 14.97 -4.68 -19.21
C ALA A 144 14.39 -5.71 -20.20
N ALA A 145 14.44 -7.00 -19.86
CA ALA A 145 13.90 -8.09 -20.70
C ALA A 145 12.40 -8.34 -20.48
N LEU A 146 11.77 -7.64 -19.53
CA LEU A 146 10.40 -7.88 -19.13
C LEU A 146 9.46 -6.82 -19.70
N PRO A 147 8.25 -7.19 -20.19
CA PRO A 147 7.16 -6.25 -20.42
C PRO A 147 6.74 -5.56 -19.12
N GLN A 148 6.08 -4.42 -19.25
CA GLN A 148 5.71 -3.58 -18.12
C GLN A 148 4.81 -4.30 -17.10
N SER A 149 3.88 -5.13 -17.57
CA SER A 149 3.00 -5.93 -16.70
C SER A 149 3.78 -6.91 -15.82
N GLN A 150 4.79 -7.60 -16.37
CA GLN A 150 5.64 -8.50 -15.59
C GLN A 150 6.53 -7.72 -14.60
N ARG A 151 7.07 -6.56 -15.00
CA ARG A 151 7.81 -5.68 -14.09
C ARG A 151 6.95 -5.24 -12.92
N GLN A 152 5.67 -4.96 -13.15
CA GLN A 152 4.74 -4.59 -12.06
C GLN A 152 4.50 -5.77 -11.11
N ARG A 153 4.33 -7.00 -11.60
CA ARG A 153 4.23 -8.20 -10.77
C ARG A 153 5.49 -8.40 -9.90
N VAL A 154 6.68 -8.12 -10.45
CA VAL A 154 7.95 -8.14 -9.68
C VAL A 154 7.94 -7.08 -8.57
N ALA A 155 7.43 -5.87 -8.85
CA ALA A 155 7.32 -4.82 -7.83
C ALA A 155 6.35 -5.19 -6.70
N VAL A 156 5.23 -5.86 -7.03
CA VAL A 156 4.30 -6.42 -6.03
C VAL A 156 5.00 -7.51 -5.21
N ALA A 157 5.68 -8.46 -5.85
CA ALA A 157 6.45 -9.50 -5.16
C ALA A 157 7.48 -8.92 -4.19
N ARG A 158 8.23 -7.89 -4.63
CA ARG A 158 9.22 -7.19 -3.80
C ARG A 158 8.60 -6.55 -2.57
N ALA A 159 7.45 -5.92 -2.72
CA ALA A 159 6.76 -5.27 -1.61
C ALA A 159 6.30 -6.29 -0.55
N LEU A 160 5.71 -7.40 -0.99
CA LEU A 160 5.20 -8.46 -0.12
C LEU A 160 6.32 -9.28 0.54
N ALA A 161 7.42 -9.55 -0.17
CA ALA A 161 8.56 -10.29 0.35
C ALA A 161 9.17 -9.64 1.61
N GLY A 162 9.07 -8.31 1.72
CA GLY A 162 9.52 -7.57 2.90
C GLY A 162 8.67 -7.79 4.14
N ALA A 163 7.52 -8.45 4.08
CA ALA A 163 6.54 -8.58 5.16
C ALA A 163 6.34 -7.24 5.90
N PRO A 164 5.87 -6.18 5.23
CA PRO A 164 5.71 -4.87 5.83
C PRO A 164 4.54 -4.86 6.81
N ALA A 165 4.56 -3.95 7.79
CA ALA A 165 3.38 -3.69 8.61
C ALA A 165 2.30 -2.91 7.83
N VAL A 166 2.74 -1.97 6.96
CA VAL A 166 1.87 -1.19 6.10
C VAL A 166 2.38 -1.22 4.66
N LEU A 167 1.51 -1.53 3.72
CA LEU A 167 1.74 -1.48 2.30
C LEU A 167 0.99 -0.30 1.69
N PHE A 168 1.72 0.63 1.10
CA PHE A 168 1.18 1.71 0.30
C PHE A 168 1.20 1.32 -1.17
N ALA A 169 0.04 1.19 -1.79
CA ALA A 169 -0.11 0.82 -3.19
C ALA A 169 -0.76 1.98 -3.97
N ASP A 170 0.03 2.68 -4.76
CA ASP A 170 -0.38 3.85 -5.54
C ASP A 170 -0.58 3.46 -7.00
N GLU A 171 -1.85 3.28 -7.39
CA GLU A 171 -2.24 2.81 -8.74
C GLU A 171 -1.50 1.52 -9.17
N PRO A 172 -1.48 0.47 -8.34
CA PRO A 172 -0.61 -0.70 -8.54
C PRO A 172 -0.96 -1.51 -9.78
N THR A 173 -2.14 -1.33 -10.34
CA THR A 173 -2.63 -2.05 -11.52
C THR A 173 -2.69 -1.19 -12.79
N ALA A 174 -2.31 0.09 -12.70
CA ALA A 174 -2.36 1.01 -13.85
C ALA A 174 -1.62 0.49 -15.10
N PRO A 175 -0.42 -0.12 -14.99
CA PRO A 175 0.30 -0.64 -16.16
C PRO A 175 -0.18 -2.02 -16.65
N LEU A 176 -1.20 -2.60 -16.02
CA LEU A 176 -1.71 -3.94 -16.35
C LEU A 176 -2.86 -3.86 -17.34
N HIS A 177 -2.97 -4.88 -18.20
CA HIS A 177 -4.18 -5.08 -18.97
C HIS A 177 -5.36 -5.36 -18.03
N ARG A 178 -6.57 -4.97 -18.45
CA ARG A 178 -7.79 -5.10 -17.61
C ARG A 178 -7.99 -6.55 -17.11
N ALA A 179 -7.72 -7.53 -17.94
CA ALA A 179 -7.85 -8.95 -17.58
C ALA A 179 -6.91 -9.37 -16.43
N ASP A 180 -5.74 -8.74 -16.29
CA ASP A 180 -4.73 -9.09 -15.29
C ASP A 180 -4.93 -8.37 -13.95
N ARG A 181 -5.64 -7.22 -13.94
CA ARG A 181 -5.79 -6.36 -12.77
C ARG A 181 -6.41 -7.10 -11.59
N GLY A 182 -7.54 -7.76 -11.82
CA GLY A 182 -8.25 -8.50 -10.77
C GLY A 182 -7.40 -9.63 -10.17
N GLN A 183 -6.58 -10.32 -10.96
CA GLN A 183 -5.69 -11.36 -10.44
C GLN A 183 -4.61 -10.79 -9.54
N VAL A 184 -3.95 -9.70 -9.94
CA VAL A 184 -2.90 -9.04 -9.12
C VAL A 184 -3.49 -8.48 -7.83
N LEU A 185 -4.67 -7.85 -7.87
CA LEU A 185 -5.37 -7.37 -6.68
C LEU A 185 -5.75 -8.53 -5.74
N ARG A 186 -6.31 -9.62 -6.26
CA ARG A 186 -6.61 -10.81 -5.44
C ARG A 186 -5.36 -11.36 -4.75
N THR A 187 -4.25 -11.51 -5.49
CA THR A 187 -3.00 -12.01 -4.92
C THR A 187 -2.46 -11.08 -3.83
N LEU A 188 -2.47 -9.77 -4.10
CA LEU A 188 -2.01 -8.75 -3.15
C LEU A 188 -2.88 -8.77 -1.88
N THR A 189 -4.20 -8.74 -2.02
CA THR A 189 -5.14 -8.66 -0.89
C THR A 189 -5.19 -9.96 -0.10
N ALA A 190 -5.16 -11.12 -0.76
CA ALA A 190 -5.06 -12.42 -0.08
C ALA A 190 -3.75 -12.53 0.72
N ALA A 191 -2.63 -12.08 0.15
CA ALA A 191 -1.36 -12.04 0.83
C ALA A 191 -1.38 -11.08 2.03
N ALA A 192 -1.97 -9.89 1.86
CA ALA A 192 -2.11 -8.93 2.94
C ALA A 192 -2.91 -9.50 4.11
N ARG A 193 -4.07 -10.10 3.84
CA ARG A 193 -4.91 -10.74 4.86
C ARG A 193 -4.20 -11.91 5.56
N SER A 194 -3.51 -12.78 4.82
CA SER A 194 -2.83 -13.95 5.39
C SER A 194 -1.62 -13.59 6.26
N HIS A 195 -1.04 -12.40 6.08
CA HIS A 195 0.13 -11.93 6.82
C HIS A 195 -0.18 -10.75 7.76
N GLY A 196 -1.44 -10.35 7.91
CA GLY A 196 -1.84 -9.23 8.76
C GLY A 196 -1.27 -7.87 8.28
N ILE A 197 -1.06 -7.70 6.97
CA ILE A 197 -0.51 -6.47 6.40
C ILE A 197 -1.65 -5.46 6.20
N THR A 198 -1.52 -4.28 6.79
CA THR A 198 -2.43 -3.16 6.51
C THR A 198 -2.12 -2.58 5.12
N VAL A 199 -3.12 -2.38 4.29
CA VAL A 199 -2.95 -1.87 2.91
C VAL A 199 -3.68 -0.56 2.73
N LEU A 200 -2.98 0.46 2.22
CA LEU A 200 -3.59 1.67 1.68
C LEU A 200 -3.48 1.63 0.16
N LEU A 201 -4.61 1.41 -0.50
CA LEU A 201 -4.70 1.27 -1.95
C LEU A 201 -5.28 2.54 -2.56
N ALA A 202 -4.45 3.38 -3.16
CA ALA A 202 -4.90 4.52 -3.95
C ALA A 202 -5.19 4.09 -5.38
N THR A 203 -6.39 4.35 -5.84
CA THR A 203 -6.81 4.01 -7.21
C THR A 203 -7.96 4.90 -7.69
N HIS A 204 -8.12 4.99 -9.00
CA HIS A 204 -9.30 5.55 -9.65
C HIS A 204 -10.21 4.45 -10.23
N ASP A 205 -9.82 3.17 -10.07
CA ASP A 205 -10.57 2.01 -10.55
C ASP A 205 -11.59 1.58 -9.49
N GLU A 206 -12.88 1.64 -9.84
CA GLU A 206 -13.97 1.26 -8.94
C GLU A 206 -13.96 -0.23 -8.62
N GLU A 207 -13.47 -1.08 -9.55
CA GLU A 207 -13.35 -2.52 -9.32
C GLU A 207 -12.42 -2.84 -8.13
N ALA A 208 -11.47 -1.95 -7.81
CA ALA A 208 -10.58 -2.14 -6.67
C ALA A 208 -11.29 -1.99 -5.30
N ALA A 209 -12.44 -1.34 -5.25
CA ALA A 209 -13.23 -1.20 -4.03
C ALA A 209 -13.78 -2.57 -3.54
N GLU A 210 -14.00 -3.52 -4.46
CA GLU A 210 -14.47 -4.87 -4.12
C GLU A 210 -13.46 -5.67 -3.25
N PHE A 211 -12.19 -5.26 -3.27
CA PHE A 211 -11.12 -5.90 -2.51
C PHE A 211 -10.84 -5.23 -1.16
N ALA A 212 -11.48 -4.09 -0.88
CA ALA A 212 -11.26 -3.27 0.31
C ALA A 212 -12.25 -3.58 1.43
N ASP A 213 -11.80 -3.38 2.67
CA ASP A 213 -12.65 -3.46 3.86
C ASP A 213 -13.31 -2.11 4.14
N SER A 214 -12.69 -1.01 3.69
CA SER A 214 -13.23 0.34 3.78
C SER A 214 -12.70 1.23 2.65
N ALA A 215 -13.39 2.35 2.41
CA ALA A 215 -13.02 3.28 1.37
C ALA A 215 -13.11 4.74 1.84
N VAL A 216 -12.20 5.57 1.34
CA VAL A 216 -12.21 7.03 1.49
C VAL A 216 -12.14 7.64 0.12
N THR A 217 -13.04 8.58 -0.18
CA THR A 217 -13.02 9.32 -1.44
C THR A 217 -12.33 10.66 -1.26
N LEU A 218 -11.40 10.98 -2.18
CA LEU A 218 -10.76 12.29 -2.28
C LEU A 218 -11.22 13.01 -3.55
N VAL A 219 -11.57 14.29 -3.39
CA VAL A 219 -11.83 15.21 -4.50
C VAL A 219 -11.15 16.52 -4.15
N ASP A 220 -10.35 17.06 -5.07
CA ASP A 220 -9.64 18.36 -4.91
C ASP A 220 -8.90 18.49 -3.57
N GLY A 221 -8.18 17.43 -3.19
CA GLY A 221 -7.40 17.38 -1.95
C GLY A 221 -8.23 17.28 -0.67
N ARG A 222 -9.54 17.06 -0.74
CA ARG A 222 -10.46 16.96 0.41
C ARG A 222 -11.09 15.60 0.48
N ARG A 223 -11.33 15.10 1.68
CA ARG A 223 -12.13 13.90 1.90
C ARG A 223 -13.62 14.25 1.69
N VAL A 224 -14.28 13.51 0.80
CA VAL A 224 -15.72 13.61 0.55
C VAL A 224 -16.37 12.28 0.89
N GLY A 225 -17.26 12.25 1.87
CA GLY A 225 -18.00 11.04 2.29
C GLY A 225 -17.10 9.86 2.73
N ALA A 226 -17.66 8.98 3.55
CA ALA A 226 -17.23 7.60 3.66
C ALA A 226 -18.21 6.80 2.81
N ILE A 227 -17.74 6.01 1.85
CA ILE A 227 -18.57 4.96 1.25
C ILE A 227 -18.64 3.87 2.32
N PRO A 228 -19.83 3.53 2.87
CA PRO A 228 -19.91 2.38 3.76
C PRO A 228 -19.40 1.16 2.98
N ALA A 229 -18.59 0.32 3.64
CA ALA A 229 -18.26 -1.00 3.11
C ALA A 229 -19.58 -1.72 2.79
N PRO A 230 -19.65 -2.54 1.72
CA PRO A 230 -20.85 -3.34 1.46
C PRO A 230 -21.17 -4.15 2.71
N ASP A 231 -22.37 -3.93 3.24
CA ASP A 231 -22.83 -4.49 4.50
C ASP A 231 -22.57 -5.99 4.55
N ALA A 232 -21.89 -6.42 5.58
CA ALA A 232 -21.80 -7.82 6.00
C ALA A 232 -23.16 -8.29 6.59
N GLU A 233 -24.28 -7.79 6.07
CA GLU A 233 -25.64 -8.25 6.37
C GLU A 233 -25.98 -9.48 5.52
N GLY A 234 -25.62 -10.64 6.02
CA GLY A 234 -25.93 -11.92 5.39
C GLY A 234 -25.64 -13.13 6.26
N ARG A 235 -25.49 -12.96 7.57
CA ARG A 235 -25.50 -14.13 8.46
C ARG A 235 -26.80 -14.11 9.26
N GLY A 236 -27.79 -14.81 8.66
CA GLY A 236 -29.10 -14.97 9.15
C GLY A 236 -29.19 -15.28 10.65
N ALA A 237 -29.97 -14.49 11.33
CA ALA A 237 -30.62 -14.90 12.56
C ALA A 237 -31.66 -15.96 12.20
N CYS A 238 -31.34 -17.23 12.33
CA CYS A 238 -32.33 -18.26 12.49
C CYS A 238 -33.00 -18.05 13.87
N SER A 239 -34.15 -17.36 13.87
CA SER A 239 -35.06 -17.38 14.98
C SER A 239 -35.75 -18.76 15.01
N VAL A 240 -35.32 -19.60 15.93
CA VAL A 240 -36.13 -20.75 16.38
C VAL A 240 -37.26 -20.18 17.22
N SER A 241 -38.47 -20.22 16.70
CA SER A 241 -39.69 -20.07 17.50
C SER A 241 -40.22 -21.45 17.83
N ALA A 242 -40.52 -21.64 19.11
CA ALA A 242 -41.11 -22.79 19.72
C ALA A 242 -42.51 -23.18 19.14
#